data_ac5e4ac34b973483db48086d09461111
#
_entry.id   ac5e4ac34b973483db48086d09461111
#
_cell.length_a   1.000
_cell.length_b   1.000
_cell.length_c   1.000
_cell.angle_alpha   90.00
_cell.angle_beta   90.00
_cell.angle_gamma   90.00
#
_symmetry.space_group_name_H-M   'P 1'
#
loop_
_entity.id
_entity.type
_entity.pdbx_description
1 polymer ?
#
loop_
_entity_poly.entity_id
_entity_poly.type
_entity_poly.pdbx_seq_one_letter_code
_entity_poly.pdbx_strand_id
1 'polypeptide(L)'
;MDCQPSEQEKEFTVASTLNVNGERREVTAAPEMPLLWALREQLALTGTKYGCGIAQCGACTVHVDGKPVRACVTPVSAAVGKRITTIEGLGSKEAPHPVQRAWTEVGVPQCGYCQSGQIMSAVALLAEKPEPTDTDIDAAMAGNLCRCGTYNRIRAAIHKATALMRVKAPA
;
A
#
# COMPACT_ATOMS: atom_id res chain seq x y z
N MET A 1 29.53 -4.10 11.03
CA MET A 1 29.16 -4.83 12.27
C MET A 1 27.89 -5.61 11.93
N ASP A 2 28.05 -6.85 11.55
CA ASP A 2 26.91 -7.74 11.25
C ASP A 2 26.27 -8.16 12.57
N CYS A 3 25.13 -7.59 12.89
CA CYS A 3 24.33 -7.97 14.04
C CYS A 3 23.66 -9.31 13.71
N GLN A 4 24.30 -10.40 14.06
CA GLN A 4 23.68 -11.73 13.93
C GLN A 4 22.62 -11.89 15.02
N PRO A 5 21.41 -12.38 14.68
CA PRO A 5 20.36 -12.61 15.66
C PRO A 5 20.82 -13.64 16.71
N SER A 6 20.48 -13.40 17.98
CA SER A 6 20.77 -14.33 19.08
C SER A 6 20.05 -15.66 18.88
N GLU A 7 20.55 -16.74 19.52
CA GLU A 7 19.91 -18.07 19.43
C GLU A 7 18.46 -18.05 19.92
N GLN A 8 18.13 -17.21 20.90
CA GLN A 8 16.76 -17.01 21.39
C GLN A 8 15.85 -16.33 20.36
N GLU A 9 16.36 -15.43 19.50
CA GLU A 9 15.60 -14.83 18.42
C GLU A 9 15.31 -15.81 17.28
N LYS A 10 16.17 -16.82 17.08
CA LYS A 10 15.96 -17.89 16.08
C LYS A 10 14.86 -18.86 16.46
N GLU A 11 14.58 -19.04 17.74
CA GLU A 11 13.58 -20.00 18.26
C GLU A 11 12.13 -19.52 18.00
N PHE A 12 11.92 -18.21 17.78
CA PHE A 12 10.60 -17.60 17.53
C PHE A 12 10.34 -17.25 16.06
N THR A 13 11.29 -17.47 15.15
CA THR A 13 11.10 -17.12 13.74
C THR A 13 10.79 -18.36 12.90
N VAL A 14 9.85 -18.20 11.96
CA VAL A 14 9.42 -19.27 11.03
C VAL A 14 9.66 -18.79 9.61
N ALA A 15 10.23 -19.66 8.77
CA ALA A 15 10.30 -19.42 7.34
C ALA A 15 8.88 -19.50 6.75
N SER A 16 8.46 -18.45 6.08
CA SER A 16 7.13 -18.34 5.46
C SER A 16 7.27 -17.86 4.03
N THR A 17 6.43 -18.40 3.13
CA THR A 17 6.36 -17.94 1.75
C THR A 17 5.19 -16.97 1.61
N LEU A 18 5.46 -15.73 1.19
CA LEU A 18 4.49 -14.71 0.85
C LEU A 18 4.35 -14.59 -0.68
N ASN A 19 3.14 -14.38 -1.17
CA ASN A 19 2.91 -14.01 -2.56
C ASN A 19 2.81 -12.49 -2.66
N VAL A 20 3.91 -11.84 -3.06
CA VAL A 20 4.01 -10.38 -3.10
C VAL A 20 4.21 -9.92 -4.53
N ASN A 21 3.31 -9.07 -5.03
CA ASN A 21 3.32 -8.53 -6.39
C ASN A 21 3.39 -9.61 -7.49
N GLY A 22 2.74 -10.76 -7.24
CA GLY A 22 2.69 -11.89 -8.16
C GLY A 22 3.87 -12.86 -8.05
N GLU A 23 4.84 -12.59 -7.18
CA GLU A 23 6.02 -13.44 -6.95
C GLU A 23 5.98 -14.11 -5.59
N ARG A 24 6.45 -15.35 -5.52
CA ARG A 24 6.68 -16.04 -4.25
C ARG A 24 7.99 -15.55 -3.65
N ARG A 25 7.93 -15.04 -2.43
CA ARG A 25 9.07 -14.47 -1.71
C ARG A 25 9.16 -15.13 -0.33
N GLU A 26 10.33 -15.60 0.03
CA GLU A 26 10.58 -16.17 1.35
C GLU A 26 10.94 -15.09 2.36
N VAL A 27 10.37 -15.19 3.55
CA VAL A 27 10.65 -14.34 4.70
C VAL A 27 10.85 -15.21 5.93
N THR A 28 11.77 -14.81 6.80
CA THR A 28 12.00 -15.47 8.10
C THR A 28 11.61 -14.51 9.20
N ALA A 29 10.48 -14.76 9.83
CA ALA A 29 9.87 -13.81 10.76
C ALA A 29 9.10 -14.52 11.86
N ALA A 30 8.96 -13.88 13.02
CA ALA A 30 7.96 -14.26 13.99
C ALA A 30 6.56 -14.15 13.36
N PRO A 31 5.65 -15.11 13.57
CA PRO A 31 4.33 -15.12 12.95
C PRO A 31 3.52 -13.85 13.20
N GLU A 32 3.70 -13.22 14.35
CA GLU A 32 3.05 -11.98 14.79
C GLU A 32 3.78 -10.71 14.32
N MET A 33 4.97 -10.83 13.72
CA MET A 33 5.67 -9.66 13.19
C MET A 33 4.79 -8.90 12.21
N PRO A 34 4.68 -7.56 12.30
CA PRO A 34 3.93 -6.77 11.34
C PRO A 34 4.44 -6.97 9.91
N LEU A 35 3.52 -7.21 8.97
CA LEU A 35 3.81 -7.39 7.55
C LEU A 35 4.67 -6.25 6.98
N LEU A 36 4.50 -5.04 7.50
CA LEU A 36 5.27 -3.86 7.12
C LEU A 36 6.78 -4.12 7.17
N TRP A 37 7.28 -4.77 8.22
CA TRP A 37 8.72 -5.00 8.39
C TRP A 37 9.22 -6.11 7.47
N ALA A 38 8.45 -7.18 7.27
CA ALA A 38 8.79 -8.20 6.27
C ALA A 38 8.93 -7.58 4.87
N LEU A 39 8.00 -6.72 4.46
CA LEU A 39 8.04 -6.04 3.17
C LEU A 39 9.26 -5.12 3.04
N ARG A 40 9.56 -4.32 4.08
CA ARG A 40 10.60 -3.30 4.02
C ARG A 40 12.00 -3.84 4.23
N GLU A 41 12.18 -4.67 5.27
CA GLU A 41 13.52 -5.06 5.74
C GLU A 41 14.02 -6.33 5.03
N GLN A 42 13.12 -7.28 4.74
CA GLN A 42 13.53 -8.53 4.12
C GLN A 42 13.34 -8.54 2.60
N LEU A 43 12.25 -7.90 2.11
CA LEU A 43 11.97 -7.87 0.68
C LEU A 43 12.40 -6.57 0.00
N ALA A 44 12.97 -5.62 0.74
CA ALA A 44 13.43 -4.32 0.25
C ALA A 44 12.34 -3.46 -0.45
N LEU A 45 11.04 -3.74 -0.18
CA LEU A 45 9.90 -3.00 -0.73
C LEU A 45 9.63 -1.77 0.14
N THR A 46 10.42 -0.73 -0.03
CA THR A 46 10.43 0.46 0.85
C THR A 46 9.38 1.49 0.51
N GLY A 47 8.60 1.31 -0.55
CA GLY A 47 7.49 2.19 -0.93
C GLY A 47 6.36 2.20 0.10
N THR A 48 6.08 1.07 0.75
CA THR A 48 5.19 0.99 1.91
C THR A 48 5.85 1.67 3.12
N LYS A 49 5.21 2.69 3.72
CA LYS A 49 5.85 3.57 4.72
C LYS A 49 5.37 3.27 6.15
N TYR A 50 6.28 3.34 7.11
CA TYR A 50 5.94 3.38 8.53
C TYR A 50 5.52 4.82 8.91
N GLY A 51 4.47 4.96 9.72
CA GLY A 51 4.04 6.25 10.26
C GLY A 51 3.65 6.12 11.73
N CYS A 52 2.36 5.82 12.00
CA CYS A 52 1.86 5.76 13.39
C CYS A 52 2.08 4.41 14.10
N GLY A 53 2.22 3.29 13.39
CA GLY A 53 2.32 1.94 13.95
C GLY A 53 1.02 1.36 14.54
N ILE A 54 -0.08 2.11 14.50
CA ILE A 54 -1.36 1.78 15.15
C ILE A 54 -2.56 1.87 14.20
N ALA A 55 -2.35 1.65 12.91
CA ALA A 55 -3.36 1.62 11.84
C ALA A 55 -4.12 2.93 11.57
N GLN A 56 -3.73 4.07 12.12
CA GLN A 56 -4.49 5.34 11.98
C GLN A 56 -4.08 6.19 10.78
N CYS A 57 -2.80 6.24 10.42
CA CYS A 57 -2.31 7.23 9.43
C CYS A 57 -2.41 6.77 7.97
N GLY A 58 -2.55 5.50 7.70
CA GLY A 58 -2.69 4.94 6.35
C GLY A 58 -1.42 4.89 5.49
N ALA A 59 -0.27 5.38 5.95
CA ALA A 59 0.97 5.39 5.16
C ALA A 59 1.47 3.97 4.78
N CYS A 60 1.09 2.96 5.57
CA CYS A 60 1.46 1.56 5.38
C CYS A 60 0.39 0.73 4.64
N THR A 61 -0.55 1.35 3.95
CA THR A 61 -1.60 0.62 3.23
C THR A 61 -1.02 -0.23 2.11
N VAL A 62 -1.36 -1.51 2.12
CA VAL A 62 -1.15 -2.49 1.04
C VAL A 62 -2.47 -3.19 0.75
N HIS A 63 -2.56 -3.94 -0.34
CA HIS A 63 -3.72 -4.81 -0.57
C HIS A 63 -3.38 -6.26 -0.19
N VAL A 64 -4.30 -6.91 0.50
CA VAL A 64 -4.29 -8.36 0.73
C VAL A 64 -5.58 -8.91 0.13
N ASP A 65 -5.44 -9.77 -0.88
CA ASP A 65 -6.55 -10.26 -1.71
C ASP A 65 -7.44 -9.14 -2.27
N GLY A 66 -6.82 -8.03 -2.69
CA GLY A 66 -7.48 -6.86 -3.25
C GLY A 66 -8.09 -5.90 -2.21
N LYS A 67 -8.08 -6.24 -0.92
CA LYS A 67 -8.63 -5.39 0.15
C LYS A 67 -7.52 -4.54 0.78
N PRO A 68 -7.76 -3.25 1.05
CA PRO A 68 -6.78 -2.39 1.70
C PRO A 68 -6.63 -2.76 3.18
N VAL A 69 -5.39 -3.02 3.60
CA VAL A 69 -5.04 -3.32 5.00
C VAL A 69 -3.90 -2.44 5.48
N ARG A 70 -3.78 -2.26 6.78
CA ARG A 70 -2.70 -1.51 7.43
C ARG A 70 -1.57 -2.47 7.81
N ALA A 71 -0.52 -2.54 6.99
CA ALA A 71 0.58 -3.49 7.17
C ALA A 71 1.31 -3.35 8.51
N CYS A 72 1.24 -2.20 9.18
CA CYS A 72 1.87 -1.99 10.49
C CYS A 72 1.21 -2.75 11.66
N VAL A 73 -0.02 -3.26 11.48
CA VAL A 73 -0.73 -4.06 12.49
C VAL A 73 -1.21 -5.41 11.94
N THR A 74 -0.97 -5.69 10.67
CA THR A 74 -1.30 -6.97 10.06
C THR A 74 -0.13 -7.94 10.29
N PRO A 75 -0.30 -9.06 11.01
CA PRO A 75 0.78 -10.00 11.23
C PRO A 75 1.14 -10.75 9.94
N VAL A 76 2.40 -11.15 9.81
CA VAL A 76 2.89 -11.96 8.67
C VAL A 76 2.05 -13.22 8.49
N SER A 77 1.72 -13.91 9.58
CA SER A 77 0.90 -15.12 9.57
C SER A 77 -0.47 -14.93 8.92
N ALA A 78 -1.09 -13.75 9.08
CA ALA A 78 -2.38 -13.44 8.46
C ALA A 78 -2.29 -13.18 6.94
N ALA A 79 -1.08 -13.00 6.41
CA ALA A 79 -0.80 -12.75 4.99
C ALA A 79 -0.31 -13.99 4.23
N VAL A 80 0.08 -15.06 4.94
CA VAL A 80 0.48 -16.32 4.32
C VAL A 80 -0.66 -16.91 3.48
N GLY A 81 -0.35 -17.36 2.27
CA GLY A 81 -1.32 -17.93 1.34
C GLY A 81 -2.19 -16.89 0.62
N LYS A 82 -2.06 -15.60 0.94
CA LYS A 82 -2.83 -14.51 0.30
C LYS A 82 -1.99 -13.75 -0.71
N ARG A 83 -2.66 -13.08 -1.64
CA ARG A 83 -2.00 -12.19 -2.60
C ARG A 83 -1.80 -10.81 -2.00
N ILE A 84 -0.54 -10.42 -1.85
CA ILE A 84 -0.16 -9.11 -1.35
C ILE A 84 0.21 -8.22 -2.54
N THR A 85 -0.38 -7.04 -2.64
CA THR A 85 0.02 -6.03 -3.62
C THR A 85 0.49 -4.79 -2.88
N THR A 86 1.72 -4.37 -3.15
CA THR A 86 2.29 -3.12 -2.64
C THR A 86 2.27 -2.05 -3.72
N ILE A 87 2.69 -0.84 -3.39
CA ILE A 87 2.76 0.26 -4.37
C ILE A 87 3.68 -0.06 -5.55
N GLU A 88 4.73 -0.87 -5.32
CA GLU A 88 5.66 -1.30 -6.36
C GLU A 88 5.02 -2.27 -7.37
N GLY A 89 4.02 -3.04 -6.94
CA GLY A 89 3.29 -3.99 -7.80
C GLY A 89 2.07 -3.41 -8.51
N LEU A 90 1.76 -2.12 -8.28
CA LEU A 90 0.57 -1.50 -8.84
C LEU A 90 0.73 -1.10 -10.32
N GLY A 91 1.94 -0.72 -10.72
CA GLY A 91 2.28 -0.34 -12.08
C GLY A 91 3.80 -0.09 -12.20
N SER A 92 4.30 0.02 -13.43
CA SER A 92 5.70 0.35 -13.69
C SER A 92 5.87 1.83 -14.06
N LYS A 93 7.12 2.26 -14.20
CA LYS A 93 7.45 3.61 -14.68
C LYS A 93 6.94 3.84 -16.11
N GLU A 94 7.01 2.81 -16.95
CA GLU A 94 6.60 2.82 -18.36
C GLU A 94 5.08 2.66 -18.53
N ALA A 95 4.44 1.93 -17.59
CA ALA A 95 3.02 1.65 -17.59
C ALA A 95 2.42 1.91 -16.18
N PRO A 96 2.35 3.17 -15.75
CA PRO A 96 1.80 3.50 -14.44
C PRO A 96 0.30 3.20 -14.38
N HIS A 97 -0.16 2.77 -13.21
CA HIS A 97 -1.59 2.62 -12.96
C HIS A 97 -2.31 3.97 -13.15
N PRO A 98 -3.57 4.01 -13.66
CA PRO A 98 -4.31 5.27 -13.88
C PRO A 98 -4.31 6.21 -12.67
N VAL A 99 -4.40 5.67 -11.45
CA VAL A 99 -4.30 6.47 -10.20
C VAL A 99 -2.90 7.09 -10.07
N GLN A 100 -1.83 6.34 -10.27
CA GLN A 100 -0.45 6.88 -10.21
C GLN A 100 -0.24 7.99 -11.26
N ARG A 101 -0.76 7.78 -12.46
CA ARG A 101 -0.74 8.76 -13.54
C ARG A 101 -1.49 10.04 -13.15
N ALA A 102 -2.71 9.91 -12.63
CA ALA A 102 -3.52 11.04 -12.17
C ALA A 102 -2.81 11.82 -11.05
N TRP A 103 -2.15 11.12 -10.11
CA TRP A 103 -1.35 11.74 -9.04
C TRP A 103 -0.24 12.62 -9.57
N THR A 104 0.47 12.15 -10.58
CA THR A 104 1.55 12.90 -11.23
C THR A 104 1.01 14.11 -12.00
N GLU A 105 -0.04 13.91 -12.79
CA GLU A 105 -0.63 14.96 -13.65
C GLU A 105 -1.30 16.08 -12.84
N VAL A 106 -1.84 15.79 -11.65
CA VAL A 106 -2.43 16.78 -10.73
C VAL A 106 -1.35 17.43 -9.84
N GLY A 107 -0.16 16.83 -9.75
CA GLY A 107 0.91 17.31 -8.87
C GLY A 107 0.54 17.17 -7.39
N VAL A 108 -0.04 16.02 -7.00
CA VAL A 108 -0.52 15.79 -5.63
C VAL A 108 0.59 15.88 -4.58
N PRO A 109 1.78 15.23 -4.75
CA PRO A 109 2.78 15.16 -3.69
C PRO A 109 3.39 16.51 -3.32
N GLN A 110 3.68 16.68 -2.01
CA GLN A 110 4.66 17.63 -1.50
C GLN A 110 5.86 16.84 -0.96
N CYS A 111 5.86 16.44 0.32
CA CYS A 111 6.96 15.63 0.86
C CYS A 111 6.99 14.19 0.30
N GLY A 112 5.89 13.68 -0.23
CA GLY A 112 5.78 12.35 -0.84
C GLY A 112 5.56 11.20 0.15
N TYR A 113 5.74 11.38 1.45
CA TYR A 113 5.80 10.29 2.42
C TYR A 113 4.52 9.46 2.51
N CYS A 114 3.34 10.07 2.53
CA CYS A 114 2.06 9.38 2.65
C CYS A 114 1.50 8.86 1.32
N GLN A 115 2.13 9.19 0.19
CA GLN A 115 1.48 9.06 -1.12
C GLN A 115 1.29 7.60 -1.55
N SER A 116 2.19 6.70 -1.19
CA SER A 116 1.99 5.27 -1.45
C SER A 116 0.71 4.75 -0.80
N GLY A 117 0.51 5.04 0.48
CA GLY A 117 -0.71 4.65 1.19
C GLY A 117 -1.97 5.34 0.65
N GLN A 118 -1.88 6.62 0.28
CA GLN A 118 -2.99 7.35 -0.36
C GLN A 118 -3.40 6.70 -1.69
N ILE A 119 -2.43 6.38 -2.55
CA ILE A 119 -2.67 5.74 -3.84
C ILE A 119 -3.29 4.36 -3.65
N MET A 120 -2.74 3.52 -2.74
CA MET A 120 -3.29 2.19 -2.48
C MET A 120 -4.74 2.26 -1.99
N SER A 121 -5.07 3.20 -1.10
CA SER A 121 -6.45 3.40 -0.65
C SER A 121 -7.37 3.88 -1.77
N ALA A 122 -6.90 4.80 -2.62
CA ALA A 122 -7.67 5.30 -3.76
C ALA A 122 -7.93 4.19 -4.81
N VAL A 123 -6.96 3.31 -5.05
CA VAL A 123 -7.15 2.15 -5.95
C VAL A 123 -8.22 1.21 -5.42
N ALA A 124 -8.22 0.92 -4.12
CA ALA A 124 -9.26 0.09 -3.50
C ALA A 124 -10.64 0.72 -3.62
N LEU A 125 -10.75 2.03 -3.36
CA LEU A 125 -12.00 2.77 -3.55
C LEU A 125 -12.52 2.66 -4.99
N LEU A 126 -11.66 2.91 -5.98
CA LEU A 126 -12.06 2.90 -7.39
C LEU A 126 -12.38 1.49 -7.91
N ALA A 127 -11.82 0.45 -7.32
CA ALA A 127 -12.17 -0.94 -7.61
C ALA A 127 -13.58 -1.30 -7.09
N GLU A 128 -13.96 -0.77 -5.91
CA GLU A 128 -15.26 -0.97 -5.31
C GLU A 128 -16.31 -0.02 -5.90
N LYS A 129 -15.97 1.24 -6.08
CA LYS A 129 -16.84 2.30 -6.60
C LYS A 129 -16.14 3.07 -7.72
N PRO A 130 -16.36 2.67 -8.99
CA PRO A 130 -15.68 3.29 -10.14
C PRO A 130 -15.97 4.77 -10.34
N GLU A 131 -17.10 5.26 -9.84
CA GLU A 131 -17.54 6.67 -9.93
C GLU A 131 -17.88 7.21 -8.54
N PRO A 132 -16.86 7.46 -7.68
CA PRO A 132 -17.13 7.94 -6.34
C PRO A 132 -17.54 9.42 -6.34
N THR A 133 -18.48 9.77 -5.45
CA THR A 133 -18.78 11.16 -5.09
C THR A 133 -17.69 11.71 -4.16
N ASP A 134 -17.67 13.03 -3.94
CA ASP A 134 -16.77 13.66 -2.95
C ASP A 134 -16.95 13.05 -1.57
N THR A 135 -18.20 12.77 -1.16
CA THR A 135 -18.50 12.13 0.12
C THR A 135 -17.92 10.73 0.22
N ASP A 136 -17.97 9.95 -0.87
CA ASP A 136 -17.37 8.61 -0.91
C ASP A 136 -15.85 8.68 -0.79
N ILE A 137 -15.24 9.64 -1.49
CA ILE A 137 -13.79 9.88 -1.43
C ILE A 137 -13.40 10.27 -0.02
N ASP A 138 -14.08 11.22 0.59
CA ASP A 138 -13.79 11.69 1.95
C ASP A 138 -13.89 10.55 2.97
N ALA A 139 -14.93 9.73 2.87
CA ALA A 139 -15.11 8.56 3.74
C ALA A 139 -14.00 7.52 3.56
N ALA A 140 -13.67 7.14 2.31
CA ALA A 140 -12.65 6.15 2.02
C ALA A 140 -11.23 6.62 2.38
N MET A 141 -10.96 7.92 2.24
CA MET A 141 -9.65 8.51 2.49
C MET A 141 -9.46 9.04 3.91
N ALA A 142 -10.50 9.03 4.76
CA ALA A 142 -10.46 9.56 6.15
C ALA A 142 -9.34 8.97 7.01
N GLY A 143 -8.99 7.68 6.79
CA GLY A 143 -7.89 7.00 7.49
C GLY A 143 -6.52 7.19 6.85
N ASN A 144 -6.33 8.17 5.96
CA ASN A 144 -5.06 8.45 5.27
C ASN A 144 -4.62 9.89 5.55
N LEU A 145 -3.68 10.06 6.50
CA LEU A 145 -3.22 11.37 6.93
C LEU A 145 -2.14 11.95 6.00
N CYS A 146 -2.32 13.22 5.63
CA CYS A 146 -1.31 13.99 4.90
C CYS A 146 -0.92 15.24 5.70
N ARG A 147 0.29 15.26 6.25
CA ARG A 147 0.77 16.41 7.05
C ARG A 147 0.98 17.68 6.22
N CYS A 148 1.20 17.52 4.90
CA CYS A 148 1.30 18.64 3.96
C CYS A 148 -0.08 19.21 3.54
N GLY A 149 -1.19 18.55 3.92
CA GLY A 149 -2.54 19.05 3.68
C GLY A 149 -2.99 18.99 2.21
N THR A 150 -2.47 18.04 1.40
CA THR A 150 -2.77 17.98 -0.05
C THR A 150 -4.13 17.34 -0.37
N TYR A 151 -5.08 17.31 0.56
CA TYR A 151 -6.36 16.60 0.43
C TYR A 151 -7.19 17.02 -0.78
N ASN A 152 -7.27 18.33 -1.10
CA ASN A 152 -7.98 18.82 -2.29
C ASN A 152 -7.37 18.27 -3.59
N ARG A 153 -6.03 18.18 -3.65
CA ARG A 153 -5.33 17.58 -4.81
C ARG A 153 -5.56 16.07 -4.89
N ILE A 154 -5.59 15.37 -3.74
CA ILE A 154 -5.90 13.94 -3.66
C ILE A 154 -7.29 13.68 -4.24
N ARG A 155 -8.31 14.45 -3.81
CA ARG A 155 -9.68 14.32 -4.32
C ARG A 155 -9.73 14.57 -5.83
N ALA A 156 -9.12 15.65 -6.32
CA ALA A 156 -9.05 15.97 -7.75
C ALA A 156 -8.35 14.85 -8.55
N ALA A 157 -7.30 14.24 -8.00
CA ALA A 157 -6.59 13.14 -8.65
C ALA A 157 -7.43 11.85 -8.70
N ILE A 158 -8.26 11.57 -7.69
CA ILE A 158 -9.19 10.42 -7.71
C ILE A 158 -10.23 10.61 -8.82
N HIS A 159 -10.86 11.77 -8.94
CA HIS A 159 -11.78 12.05 -10.04
C HIS A 159 -11.09 11.96 -11.42
N LYS A 160 -9.86 12.47 -11.53
CA LYS A 160 -9.08 12.33 -12.77
C LYS A 160 -8.77 10.88 -13.09
N ALA A 161 -8.42 10.06 -12.10
CA ALA A 161 -8.18 8.63 -12.28
C ALA A 161 -9.43 7.90 -12.79
N THR A 162 -10.62 8.23 -12.27
CA THR A 162 -11.90 7.74 -12.78
C THR A 162 -12.04 7.98 -14.30
N ALA A 163 -11.77 9.20 -14.75
CA ALA A 163 -11.84 9.53 -16.19
C ALA A 163 -10.81 8.73 -17.01
N LEU A 164 -9.58 8.58 -16.51
CA LEU A 164 -8.54 7.80 -17.18
C LEU A 164 -8.86 6.29 -17.27
N MET A 165 -9.55 5.73 -16.26
CA MET A 165 -9.96 4.32 -16.24
C MET A 165 -11.08 4.05 -17.25
N ARG A 166 -12.02 4.97 -17.45
CA ARG A 166 -13.09 4.87 -18.46
C ARG A 166 -12.54 4.82 -19.89
N VAL A 167 -11.53 5.63 -20.20
CA VAL A 167 -10.92 5.70 -21.56
C VAL A 167 -10.19 4.38 -21.90
N LYS A 168 -9.75 3.61 -20.90
CA LYS A 168 -8.98 2.37 -21.09
C LYS A 168 -9.84 1.11 -21.19
N ALA A 169 -11.16 1.18 -20.92
CA ALA A 169 -12.08 0.07 -21.12
C ALA A 169 -12.46 0.04 -22.61
N PRO A 170 -12.01 -0.98 -23.41
CA PRO A 170 -12.58 -1.16 -24.73
C PRO A 170 -14.06 -1.55 -24.58
N ALA A 171 -14.88 -0.99 -25.47
CA ALA A 171 -16.27 -1.36 -25.60
C ALA A 171 -16.43 -2.86 -25.98
#